data_fa2efebf47ca9a60c703f357b5800695
#
_entry.id   fa2efebf47ca9a60c703f357b5800695
#
_cell.length_a   1.000
_cell.length_b   1.000
_cell.length_c   1.000
_cell.angle_alpha   90.00
_cell.angle_beta   90.00
_cell.angle_gamma   90.00
#
_symmetry.space_group_name_H-M   'P 1'
#
loop_
_entity.id
_entity.type
_entity.pdbx_description
1 polymer ?
#
loop_
_entity_poly.entity_id
_entity_poly.type
_entity_poly.pdbx_seq_one_letter_code
_entity_poly.pdbx_strand_id
1 'polypeptide(L)'
;MLTLNRLQKLRYTIDEHGLDALLVSQPYNYRYLSGFAGSSGWLLISESEAILATDFRYVEQAKEEAPRFRVIQIKGEMHNWLPQLVSDFGWHKLGFEANHITFTLYQKFSETVKNKLNLDPPLF
;
A
#
# COMPACT_ATOMS: atom_id res chain seq x y z
N MET A 1 -3.92 12.38 -15.36
CA MET A 1 -4.57 13.50 -14.70
C MET A 1 -5.50 13.07 -13.59
N LEU A 2 -6.48 12.19 -13.87
CA LEU A 2 -7.36 11.70 -12.82
C LEU A 2 -6.58 10.98 -11.71
N THR A 3 -5.61 10.16 -12.07
CA THR A 3 -4.78 9.44 -11.10
C THR A 3 -4.02 10.41 -10.20
N LEU A 4 -3.46 11.47 -10.78
CA LEU A 4 -2.73 12.46 -10.01
C LEU A 4 -3.63 13.17 -9.00
N ASN A 5 -4.84 13.56 -9.44
CA ASN A 5 -5.80 14.21 -8.55
C ASN A 5 -6.24 13.28 -7.42
N ARG A 6 -6.47 12.01 -7.73
CA ARG A 6 -6.85 11.01 -6.72
C ARG A 6 -5.75 10.80 -5.70
N LEU A 7 -4.50 10.73 -6.15
CA LEU A 7 -3.36 10.59 -5.25
C LEU A 7 -3.19 11.81 -4.37
N GLN A 8 -3.37 13.01 -4.90
CA GLN A 8 -3.24 14.22 -4.11
C GLN A 8 -4.29 14.28 -3.01
N LYS A 9 -5.53 13.93 -3.33
CA LYS A 9 -6.60 13.87 -2.34
C LYS A 9 -6.32 12.84 -1.25
N LEU A 10 -5.83 11.68 -1.65
CA LEU A 10 -5.49 10.63 -0.70
C LEU A 10 -4.33 11.05 0.19
N ARG A 11 -3.31 11.67 -0.36
CA ARG A 11 -2.17 12.17 0.41
C ARG A 11 -2.59 13.21 1.44
N TYR A 12 -3.54 14.05 1.09
CA TYR A 12 -4.08 15.00 2.04
C TYR A 12 -4.74 14.29 3.22
N THR A 13 -5.53 13.25 2.92
CA THR A 13 -6.19 12.45 3.96
C THR A 13 -5.18 11.72 4.84
N ILE A 14 -4.14 11.16 4.24
CA ILE A 14 -3.07 10.48 4.97
C ILE A 14 -2.41 11.46 5.94
N ASP A 15 -2.10 12.65 5.46
CA ASP A 15 -1.47 13.70 6.28
C ASP A 15 -2.39 14.16 7.42
N GLU A 16 -3.67 14.35 7.14
CA GLU A 16 -4.65 14.75 8.15
C GLU A 16 -4.74 13.76 9.30
N HIS A 17 -4.55 12.48 9.02
CA HIS A 17 -4.63 11.44 10.03
C HIS A 17 -3.28 11.14 10.69
N GLY A 18 -2.25 11.89 10.34
CA GLY A 18 -0.94 11.72 10.93
C GLY A 18 -0.25 10.42 10.57
N LEU A 19 -0.58 9.85 9.42
CA LEU A 19 0.03 8.62 8.95
C LEU A 19 1.24 8.90 8.07
N ASP A 20 2.22 8.01 8.12
CA ASP A 20 3.38 8.10 7.23
C ASP A 20 3.07 7.53 5.85
N ALA A 21 2.26 6.49 5.82
CA ALA A 21 1.86 5.84 4.58
C ALA A 21 0.55 5.10 4.76
N LEU A 22 -0.08 4.77 3.64
CA LEU A 22 -1.30 3.98 3.62
C LEU A 22 -1.10 2.76 2.74
N LEU A 23 -1.47 1.60 3.26
CA LEU A 23 -1.48 0.35 2.49
C LEU A 23 -2.88 0.15 1.93
N VAL A 24 -2.98 0.08 0.61
CA VAL A 24 -4.24 -0.17 -0.09
C VAL A 24 -4.21 -1.59 -0.62
N SER A 25 -5.12 -2.42 -0.16
CA SER A 25 -5.16 -3.84 -0.49
C SER A 25 -6.41 -4.26 -1.24
N GLN A 26 -7.49 -3.50 -1.13
CA GLN A 26 -8.74 -3.85 -1.77
C GLN A 26 -8.65 -3.58 -3.28
N PRO A 27 -8.95 -4.59 -4.14
CA PRO A 27 -8.76 -4.45 -5.59
C PRO A 27 -9.48 -3.27 -6.22
N TYR A 28 -10.70 -3.00 -5.81
CA TYR A 28 -11.44 -1.85 -6.33
C TYR A 28 -10.66 -0.55 -6.09
N ASN A 29 -10.10 -0.40 -4.89
CA ASN A 29 -9.39 0.83 -4.53
C ASN A 29 -8.03 0.94 -5.20
N TYR A 30 -7.27 -0.15 -5.28
CA TYR A 30 -5.96 -0.01 -5.93
C TYR A 30 -6.12 0.20 -7.44
N ARG A 31 -7.16 -0.37 -8.04
CA ARG A 31 -7.46 -0.11 -9.44
C ARG A 31 -7.87 1.36 -9.65
N TYR A 32 -8.73 1.86 -8.77
CA TYR A 32 -9.18 3.25 -8.82
C TYR A 32 -8.01 4.24 -8.72
N LEU A 33 -7.06 3.96 -7.83
CA LEU A 33 -5.95 4.86 -7.58
C LEU A 33 -4.83 4.74 -8.61
N SER A 34 -4.55 3.54 -9.09
CA SER A 34 -3.40 3.28 -9.94
C SER A 34 -3.71 2.95 -11.39
N GLY A 35 -4.89 2.42 -11.65
CA GLY A 35 -5.24 1.88 -12.96
C GLY A 35 -4.87 0.41 -13.12
N PHE A 36 -4.18 -0.18 -12.15
CA PHE A 36 -3.76 -1.57 -12.23
C PHE A 36 -4.95 -2.51 -11.99
N ALA A 37 -5.20 -3.41 -12.95
CA ALA A 37 -6.34 -4.32 -12.91
C ALA A 37 -5.97 -5.78 -12.58
N GLY A 38 -4.73 -6.05 -12.20
CA GLY A 38 -4.30 -7.39 -11.84
C GLY A 38 -4.97 -7.87 -10.55
N SER A 39 -5.02 -9.18 -10.37
CA SER A 39 -5.71 -9.78 -9.23
C SER A 39 -4.86 -9.83 -7.94
N SER A 40 -3.60 -9.45 -8.01
CA SER A 40 -2.72 -9.46 -6.86
C SER A 40 -1.87 -8.19 -6.86
N GLY A 41 -2.13 -7.32 -5.90
CA GLY A 41 -1.38 -6.07 -5.80
C GLY A 41 -1.62 -5.37 -4.48
N TRP A 42 -0.67 -4.55 -4.13
CA TRP A 42 -0.70 -3.72 -2.92
C TRP A 42 -0.19 -2.35 -3.30
N LEU A 43 -0.89 -1.30 -2.89
CA LEU A 43 -0.35 0.04 -3.05
C LEU A 43 0.16 0.54 -1.71
N LEU A 44 1.29 1.23 -1.75
CA LEU A 44 1.83 1.93 -0.59
C LEU A 44 2.00 3.38 -1.00
N ILE A 45 1.24 4.23 -0.38
CA ILE A 45 1.19 5.65 -0.73
C ILE A 45 1.60 6.49 0.47
N SER A 46 2.63 7.32 0.28
CA SER A 46 3.06 8.27 1.29
C SER A 46 3.06 9.67 0.68
N GLU A 47 3.53 10.63 1.42
CA GLU A 47 3.64 12.00 0.94
C GLU A 47 4.45 12.08 -0.36
N SER A 48 5.53 11.31 -0.45
CA SER A 48 6.46 11.38 -1.58
C SER A 48 6.50 10.13 -2.45
N GLU A 49 5.92 9.02 -2.00
CA GLU A 49 6.02 7.75 -2.71
C GLU A 49 4.67 7.23 -3.16
N ALA A 50 4.65 6.59 -4.31
CA ALA A 50 3.50 5.85 -4.80
C ALA A 50 4.04 4.52 -5.36
N ILE A 51 3.88 3.46 -4.59
CA ILE A 51 4.47 2.16 -4.87
C ILE A 51 3.39 1.15 -5.16
N LEU A 52 3.57 0.35 -6.21
CA LEU A 52 2.72 -0.80 -6.50
C LEU A 52 3.56 -2.06 -6.33
N ALA A 53 3.24 -2.85 -5.31
CA ALA A 53 3.91 -4.11 -5.06
C ALA A 53 3.06 -5.25 -5.62
N THR A 54 3.64 -6.07 -6.47
CA THR A 54 2.93 -7.21 -7.08
C THR A 54 3.91 -8.35 -7.35
N ASP A 55 3.39 -9.54 -7.61
CA ASP A 55 4.25 -10.68 -7.88
C ASP A 55 4.72 -10.71 -9.35
N PHE A 56 5.64 -11.64 -9.65
CA PHE A 56 6.29 -11.68 -10.96
C PHE A 56 5.33 -11.79 -12.14
N ARG A 57 4.15 -12.38 -11.92
CA ARG A 57 3.17 -12.56 -13.00
C ARG A 57 2.61 -11.26 -13.53
N TYR A 58 2.59 -10.22 -12.71
CA TYR A 58 1.92 -8.98 -13.01
C TYR A 58 2.85 -7.78 -13.17
N VAL A 59 4.15 -7.96 -13.04
CA VAL A 59 5.08 -6.81 -13.07
C VAL A 59 4.98 -6.02 -14.38
N GLU A 60 4.95 -6.69 -15.52
CA GLU A 60 4.87 -6.00 -16.82
C GLU A 60 3.53 -5.31 -16.99
N GLN A 61 2.43 -5.99 -16.62
CA GLN A 61 1.11 -5.39 -16.67
C GLN A 61 1.03 -4.14 -15.78
N ALA A 62 1.60 -4.22 -14.59
CA ALA A 62 1.61 -3.09 -13.65
C ALA A 62 2.34 -1.89 -14.22
N LYS A 63 3.47 -2.11 -14.86
CA LYS A 63 4.23 -1.02 -15.49
C LYS A 63 3.45 -0.35 -16.61
N GLU A 64 2.67 -1.11 -17.35
CA GLU A 64 1.85 -0.55 -18.42
C GLU A 64 0.63 0.18 -17.88
N GLU A 65 -0.07 -0.42 -16.91
CA GLU A 65 -1.34 0.11 -16.41
C GLU A 65 -1.18 1.19 -15.36
N ALA A 66 -0.07 1.18 -14.63
CA ALA A 66 0.17 2.13 -13.54
C ALA A 66 1.50 2.87 -13.75
N PRO A 67 1.64 3.64 -14.84
CA PRO A 67 2.93 4.26 -15.16
C PRO A 67 3.39 5.31 -14.17
N ARG A 68 2.51 5.81 -13.31
CA ARG A 68 2.85 6.80 -12.30
C ARG A 68 3.29 6.17 -10.99
N PHE A 69 3.24 4.83 -10.91
CA PHE A 69 3.63 4.11 -9.71
C PHE A 69 4.98 3.44 -9.91
N ARG A 70 5.74 3.40 -8.85
CA ARG A 70 6.97 2.62 -8.81
C ARG A 70 6.59 1.16 -8.57
N VAL A 71 6.84 0.30 -9.55
CA VAL A 71 6.47 -1.11 -9.45
C VAL A 71 7.59 -1.88 -8.78
N ILE A 72 7.24 -2.62 -7.72
CA ILE A 72 8.18 -3.47 -6.99
C ILE A 72 7.69 -4.90 -7.06
N GLN A 73 8.58 -5.80 -7.42
CA GLN A 73 8.25 -7.23 -7.40
C GLN A 73 8.42 -7.77 -6.00
N ILE A 74 7.37 -8.42 -5.48
CA ILE A 74 7.38 -9.03 -4.16
C ILE A 74 7.30 -10.54 -4.29
N LYS A 75 7.70 -11.24 -3.24
CA LYS A 75 7.66 -12.68 -3.19
C LYS A 75 7.14 -13.12 -1.84
N GLY A 76 6.21 -14.06 -1.86
CA GLY A 76 5.64 -14.58 -0.64
C GLY A 76 4.59 -13.70 -0.01
N GLU A 77 4.27 -13.98 1.24
CA GLU A 77 3.24 -13.24 1.96
C GLU A 77 3.76 -11.89 2.45
N MET A 78 2.83 -11.01 2.78
CA MET A 78 3.13 -9.64 3.17
C MET A 78 4.15 -9.55 4.31
N HIS A 79 4.10 -10.46 5.27
CA HIS A 79 5.05 -10.44 6.38
C HIS A 79 6.50 -10.74 5.95
N ASN A 80 6.70 -11.25 4.73
CA ASN A 80 8.04 -11.53 4.21
C ASN A 80 8.68 -10.30 3.56
N TRP A 81 7.87 -9.38 3.02
CA TRP A 81 8.44 -8.24 2.27
C TRP A 81 8.12 -6.87 2.86
N LEU A 82 7.00 -6.75 3.58
CA LEU A 82 6.59 -5.43 4.08
C LEU A 82 7.54 -4.84 5.14
N PRO A 83 8.04 -5.60 6.11
CA PRO A 83 8.92 -5.01 7.13
C PRO A 83 10.17 -4.36 6.56
N GLN A 84 10.77 -4.97 5.56
CA GLN A 84 11.96 -4.42 4.93
C GLN A 84 11.63 -3.13 4.19
N LEU A 85 10.53 -3.13 3.46
CA LEU A 85 10.10 -1.96 2.71
C LEU A 85 9.80 -0.78 3.63
N VAL A 86 9.11 -1.05 4.72
CA VAL A 86 8.79 -0.04 5.72
C VAL A 86 10.05 0.53 6.34
N SER A 87 11.01 -0.34 6.65
CA SER A 87 12.28 0.08 7.22
C SER A 87 13.07 0.95 6.24
N ASP A 88 13.06 0.57 4.96
CA ASP A 88 13.79 1.31 3.94
C ASP A 88 13.27 2.74 3.78
N PHE A 89 11.97 2.95 3.93
CA PHE A 89 11.37 4.27 3.80
C PHE A 89 11.23 5.00 5.14
N GLY A 90 11.53 4.35 6.25
CA GLY A 90 11.46 4.98 7.57
C GLY A 90 10.04 5.28 8.04
N TRP A 91 9.06 4.54 7.58
CA TRP A 91 7.67 4.75 7.99
C TRP A 91 7.43 4.19 9.38
N HIS A 92 6.79 4.98 10.25
CA HIS A 92 6.48 4.59 11.62
C HIS A 92 5.00 4.34 11.85
N LYS A 93 4.14 5.02 11.10
CA LYS A 93 2.70 4.85 11.19
C LYS A 93 2.14 4.46 9.84
N LEU A 94 1.67 3.23 9.75
CA LEU A 94 1.09 2.71 8.53
C LEU A 94 -0.41 2.50 8.73
N GLY A 95 -1.21 3.17 7.89
CA GLY A 95 -2.65 2.94 7.87
C GLY A 95 -3.01 1.85 6.89
N PHE A 96 -4.18 1.27 7.04
CA PHE A 96 -4.68 0.23 6.13
C PHE A 96 -6.20 0.23 6.11
N GLU A 97 -6.78 -0.47 5.13
CA GLU A 97 -8.23 -0.48 4.93
C GLU A 97 -8.94 -1.48 5.87
N ALA A 98 -9.77 -0.97 6.80
CA ALA A 98 -10.46 -1.81 7.77
C ALA A 98 -11.42 -2.81 7.11
N ASN A 99 -12.09 -2.35 6.07
CA ASN A 99 -13.13 -3.16 5.44
C ASN A 99 -12.59 -4.34 4.64
N HIS A 100 -11.31 -4.35 4.36
CA HIS A 100 -10.68 -5.40 3.57
C HIS A 100 -9.73 -6.27 4.39
N ILE A 101 -9.19 -5.75 5.48
CA ILE A 101 -8.25 -6.50 6.33
C ILE A 101 -9.04 -7.32 7.35
N THR A 102 -8.92 -8.65 7.29
CA THR A 102 -9.55 -9.54 8.27
C THR A 102 -8.80 -9.46 9.59
N PHE A 103 -9.46 -9.92 10.66
CA PHE A 103 -8.82 -9.96 11.97
C PHE A 103 -7.53 -10.80 11.96
N THR A 104 -7.56 -11.95 11.29
CA THR A 104 -6.40 -12.82 11.18
C THR A 104 -5.25 -12.13 10.46
N LEU A 105 -5.55 -11.45 9.35
CA LEU A 105 -4.55 -10.73 8.59
C LEU A 105 -3.98 -9.56 9.40
N TYR A 106 -4.85 -8.85 10.12
CA TYR A 106 -4.43 -7.77 11.00
C TYR A 106 -3.44 -8.28 12.06
N GLN A 107 -3.72 -9.42 12.68
CA GLN A 107 -2.82 -9.99 13.68
C GLN A 107 -1.45 -10.33 13.10
N LYS A 108 -1.44 -10.97 11.92
CA LYS A 108 -0.17 -11.28 11.25
C LYS A 108 0.63 -10.02 10.96
N PHE A 109 -0.07 -8.99 10.50
CA PHE A 109 0.53 -7.70 10.19
C PHE A 109 1.17 -7.08 11.42
N SER A 110 0.40 -7.03 12.53
CA SER A 110 0.88 -6.45 13.78
C SER A 110 2.09 -7.19 14.33
N GLU A 111 2.10 -8.52 14.26
CA GLU A 111 3.22 -9.31 14.71
C GLU A 111 4.47 -9.04 13.87
N THR A 112 4.29 -8.92 12.55
CA THR A 112 5.40 -8.72 11.64
C THR A 112 6.10 -7.38 11.85
N VAL A 113 5.34 -6.33 12.11
CA VAL A 113 5.89 -4.97 12.18
C VAL A 113 5.80 -4.34 13.57
N LYS A 114 5.42 -5.10 14.59
CA LYS A 114 5.14 -4.56 15.92
C LYS A 114 6.28 -3.78 16.55
N ASN A 115 7.52 -4.10 16.21
CA ASN A 115 8.70 -3.42 16.74
C ASN A 115 9.20 -2.32 15.82
N LYS A 116 8.55 -2.10 14.70
CA LYS A 116 8.99 -1.14 13.68
C LYS A 116 7.94 -0.08 13.37
N LEU A 117 6.67 -0.44 13.51
CA LEU A 117 5.57 0.44 13.13
C LEU A 117 4.44 0.39 14.13
N ASN A 118 3.72 1.50 14.21
CA ASN A 118 2.40 1.51 14.82
C ASN A 118 1.40 1.32 13.70
N LEU A 119 0.59 0.25 13.80
CA LEU A 119 -0.46 0.01 12.84
C LEU A 119 -1.74 0.65 13.34
N ASP A 120 -2.23 1.62 12.60
CA ASP A 120 -3.51 2.25 12.92
C ASP A 120 -4.58 1.65 12.03
N PRO A 121 -5.77 1.32 12.57
CA PRO A 121 -6.87 0.88 11.74
C PRO A 121 -7.20 1.93 10.71
N PRO A 122 -7.69 1.55 9.56
CA PRO A 122 -7.94 2.51 8.50
C PRO A 122 -9.02 3.48 8.85
N LEU A 123 -8.91 4.58 8.23
CA LEU A 123 -9.57 5.79 8.62
C LEU A 123 -10.52 6.29 7.54
N PHE A 124 -10.84 5.45 6.58
CA PHE A 124 -11.88 5.74 5.61
C PHE A 124 -12.65 4.51 5.21
#